data_636b63904ff4534c6f3b50282cf686e0
#
_entry.id   636b63904ff4534c6f3b50282cf686e0
#
_cell.length_a   1.000
_cell.length_b   1.000
_cell.length_c   1.000
_cell.angle_alpha   90.00
_cell.angle_beta   90.00
_cell.angle_gamma   90.00
#
_symmetry.space_group_name_H-M   'P 1'
#
loop_
_entity.id
_entity.type
_entity.pdbx_description
1 polymer ?
#
loop_
_entity_poly.entity_id
_entity_poly.type
_entity_poly.pdbx_seq_one_letter_code
_entity_poly.pdbx_strand_id
1 'polypeptide(L)'
;RSTRRVTLFPYTTLFRSIRKYLKNKLYAAGVAKIEIERSNGKVKINLWCSRPGVVIGKAGAEIENLRKEMEGKLGKSVNLNIVEVRSPDLNAQLVAENIAQQLEKRISFRRAMKKAMQQATRLGAKGIKVTCGGRLGGAEIARSESYHEGTIPLQTIRADIEYGFAEAATTYGRIGVKVWIYKGEVLNTTLRAAAPEPAPRERRER
;
A
#
# COMPACT_ATOMS: atom_id res chain seq x y z
N ARG A 1 -27.32 -39.12 -3.40
CA ARG A 1 -27.10 -37.89 -4.21
C ARG A 1 -26.67 -36.78 -3.26
N SER A 2 -25.37 -36.57 -3.14
CA SER A 2 -24.76 -35.51 -2.36
C SER A 2 -24.94 -34.20 -3.13
N THR A 3 -25.86 -33.36 -2.69
CA THR A 3 -26.00 -31.98 -3.13
C THR A 3 -24.79 -31.20 -2.62
N ARG A 4 -23.80 -31.03 -3.46
CA ARG A 4 -22.74 -30.04 -3.20
C ARG A 4 -23.41 -28.67 -3.05
N ARG A 5 -23.54 -28.22 -1.80
CA ARG A 5 -23.83 -26.83 -1.53
C ARG A 5 -22.69 -26.03 -2.14
N VAL A 6 -22.91 -25.47 -3.31
CA VAL A 6 -22.07 -24.43 -3.87
C VAL A 6 -22.25 -23.25 -2.93
N THR A 7 -21.42 -23.20 -1.89
CA THR A 7 -21.29 -21.98 -1.09
C THR A 7 -20.80 -20.91 -2.05
N LEU A 8 -21.71 -20.07 -2.47
CA LEU A 8 -21.41 -18.80 -3.10
C LEU A 8 -20.68 -17.96 -2.05
N PHE A 9 -19.40 -18.25 -1.83
CA PHE A 9 -18.53 -17.29 -1.16
C PHE A 9 -18.51 -16.08 -2.06
N PRO A 10 -19.01 -14.93 -1.60
CA PRO A 10 -19.00 -13.74 -2.44
C PRO A 10 -17.52 -13.52 -2.82
N TYR A 11 -17.26 -13.42 -4.12
CA TYR A 11 -15.92 -13.19 -4.68
C TYR A 11 -15.16 -12.05 -3.96
N THR A 12 -15.91 -11.12 -3.35
CA THR A 12 -15.40 -10.05 -2.51
C THR A 12 -14.56 -10.56 -1.31
N THR A 13 -15.02 -11.63 -0.66
CA THR A 13 -14.30 -12.23 0.49
C THR A 13 -13.01 -12.92 0.03
N LEU A 14 -13.07 -13.62 -1.10
CA LEU A 14 -11.89 -14.25 -1.70
C LEU A 14 -10.84 -13.22 -2.09
N PHE A 15 -11.23 -12.15 -2.79
CA PHE A 15 -10.29 -11.09 -3.16
C PHE A 15 -9.75 -10.30 -1.96
N ARG A 16 -10.54 -10.15 -0.89
CA ARG A 16 -10.05 -9.57 0.36
C ARG A 16 -8.96 -10.44 0.99
N SER A 17 -9.17 -11.75 1.05
CA SER A 17 -8.17 -12.69 1.60
C SER A 17 -6.90 -12.71 0.76
N ILE A 18 -7.01 -12.63 -0.57
CA ILE A 18 -5.87 -12.54 -1.48
C ILE A 18 -5.08 -11.24 -1.27
N ARG A 19 -5.75 -10.09 -1.19
CA ARG A 19 -5.07 -8.81 -0.88
C ARG A 19 -4.30 -8.89 0.44
N LYS A 20 -4.92 -9.44 1.49
CA LYS A 20 -4.27 -9.62 2.78
C LYS A 20 -3.07 -10.56 2.69
N TYR A 21 -3.22 -11.67 1.98
CA TYR A 21 -2.13 -12.62 1.77
C TYR A 21 -0.95 -12.00 1.01
N LEU A 22 -1.21 -11.34 -0.12
CA LEU A 22 -0.18 -10.67 -0.92
C LEU A 22 0.51 -9.58 -0.11
N LYS A 23 -0.24 -8.77 0.66
CA LYS A 23 0.33 -7.74 1.50
C LYS A 23 1.25 -8.29 2.58
N ASN A 24 0.86 -9.38 3.22
CA ASN A 24 1.69 -10.03 4.25
C ASN A 24 2.97 -10.65 3.65
N LYS A 25 2.84 -11.36 2.52
CA LYS A 25 3.99 -12.03 1.86
C LYS A 25 4.98 -11.01 1.28
N LEU A 26 4.47 -9.91 0.72
CA LEU A 26 5.27 -8.87 0.06
C LEU A 26 5.51 -7.64 0.96
N TYR A 27 5.39 -7.79 2.28
CA TYR A 27 5.57 -6.68 3.20
C TYR A 27 6.94 -6.00 3.07
N ALA A 28 8.00 -6.79 2.84
CA ALA A 28 9.36 -6.29 2.63
C ALA A 28 9.53 -5.47 1.33
N ALA A 29 8.68 -5.72 0.33
CA ALA A 29 8.70 -5.01 -0.94
C ALA A 29 8.04 -3.62 -0.88
N GLY A 30 7.31 -3.32 0.20
CA GLY A 30 6.58 -2.06 0.37
C GLY A 30 5.46 -1.90 -0.65
N VAL A 31 4.35 -2.62 -0.43
CA VAL A 31 3.19 -2.60 -1.33
C VAL A 31 2.27 -1.43 -0.99
N ALA A 32 2.18 -0.46 -1.90
CA ALA A 32 1.32 0.71 -1.76
C ALA A 32 -0.15 0.40 -2.03
N LYS A 33 -0.43 -0.29 -3.15
CA LYS A 33 -1.79 -0.59 -3.61
C LYS A 33 -1.83 -1.93 -4.34
N ILE A 34 -2.93 -2.64 -4.20
CA ILE A 34 -3.22 -3.87 -4.92
C ILE A 34 -4.56 -3.69 -5.63
N GLU A 35 -4.55 -3.71 -6.95
CA GLU A 35 -5.75 -3.71 -7.77
C GLU A 35 -5.96 -5.07 -8.41
N ILE A 36 -7.20 -5.54 -8.38
CA ILE A 36 -7.58 -6.83 -8.93
C ILE A 36 -8.67 -6.57 -9.96
N GLU A 37 -8.34 -6.80 -11.23
CA GLU A 37 -9.25 -6.71 -12.36
C GLU A 37 -9.67 -8.11 -12.78
N ARG A 38 -10.90 -8.25 -13.21
CA ARG A 38 -11.47 -9.51 -13.62
C ARG A 38 -12.05 -9.38 -15.03
N SER A 39 -11.53 -10.15 -15.96
CA SER A 39 -11.99 -10.15 -17.34
C SER A 39 -12.02 -11.59 -17.89
N ASN A 40 -13.13 -11.98 -18.52
CA ASN A 40 -13.29 -13.24 -19.28
C ASN A 40 -12.63 -14.48 -18.66
N GLY A 41 -12.85 -14.71 -17.35
CA GLY A 41 -12.30 -15.88 -16.65
C GLY A 41 -10.83 -15.75 -16.23
N LYS A 42 -10.13 -14.70 -16.65
CA LYS A 42 -8.77 -14.36 -16.22
C LYS A 42 -8.79 -13.31 -15.12
N VAL A 43 -7.81 -13.35 -14.22
CA VAL A 43 -7.65 -12.35 -13.15
C VAL A 43 -6.34 -11.62 -13.37
N LYS A 44 -6.40 -10.30 -13.51
CA LYS A 44 -5.21 -9.44 -13.58
C LYS A 44 -5.02 -8.76 -12.22
N ILE A 45 -3.84 -8.90 -11.65
CA ILE A 45 -3.47 -8.30 -10.38
C ILE A 45 -2.37 -7.29 -10.64
N ASN A 46 -2.66 -6.02 -10.42
CA ASN A 46 -1.67 -4.94 -10.50
C ASN A 46 -1.14 -4.64 -9.10
N LEU A 47 0.16 -4.78 -8.90
CA LEU A 47 0.86 -4.54 -7.65
C LEU A 47 1.69 -3.27 -7.77
N TRP A 48 1.34 -2.23 -7.01
CA TRP A 48 2.17 -1.04 -6.87
C TRP A 48 3.11 -1.22 -5.69
N CYS A 49 4.41 -1.28 -5.95
CA CYS A 49 5.42 -1.49 -4.92
C CYS A 49 6.59 -0.51 -5.06
N SER A 50 7.24 -0.23 -3.93
CA SER A 50 8.42 0.65 -3.90
C SER A 50 9.69 -0.08 -4.33
N ARG A 51 9.75 -1.42 -4.15
CA ARG A 51 10.91 -2.25 -4.46
C ARG A 51 10.53 -3.41 -5.37
N PRO A 52 10.38 -3.16 -6.68
CA PRO A 52 9.94 -4.20 -7.62
C PRO A 52 10.91 -5.39 -7.70
N GLY A 53 12.21 -5.16 -7.53
CA GLY A 53 13.23 -6.22 -7.55
C GLY A 53 13.01 -7.32 -6.52
N VAL A 54 12.46 -6.97 -5.34
CA VAL A 54 12.15 -7.96 -4.29
C VAL A 54 10.99 -8.86 -4.71
N VAL A 55 10.02 -8.33 -5.47
CA VAL A 55 8.85 -9.10 -5.93
C VAL A 55 9.21 -9.99 -7.12
N ILE A 56 10.06 -9.49 -8.01
CA ILE A 56 10.49 -10.22 -9.21
C ILE A 56 11.43 -11.37 -8.82
N GLY A 57 12.34 -11.10 -7.87
CA GLY A 57 13.35 -12.06 -7.42
C GLY A 57 14.44 -12.32 -8.45
N LYS A 58 15.32 -13.28 -8.16
CA LYS A 58 16.39 -13.68 -9.05
C LYS A 58 15.82 -14.34 -10.32
N ALA A 59 16.14 -13.79 -11.47
CA ALA A 59 15.70 -14.29 -12.78
C ALA A 59 14.16 -14.49 -12.91
N GLY A 60 13.34 -13.79 -12.13
CA GLY A 60 11.89 -13.91 -12.18
C GLY A 60 11.28 -15.12 -11.48
N ALA A 61 12.06 -15.90 -10.74
CA ALA A 61 11.58 -17.12 -10.10
C ALA A 61 10.50 -16.84 -9.04
N GLU A 62 10.62 -15.75 -8.27
CA GLU A 62 9.66 -15.45 -7.21
C GLU A 62 8.29 -15.01 -7.74
N ILE A 63 8.26 -14.25 -8.83
CA ILE A 63 7.00 -13.83 -9.45
C ILE A 63 6.26 -15.04 -10.05
N GLU A 64 6.97 -16.00 -10.65
CA GLU A 64 6.35 -17.22 -11.18
C GLU A 64 5.79 -18.10 -10.08
N ASN A 65 6.53 -18.28 -8.99
CA ASN A 65 6.05 -19.01 -7.82
C ASN A 65 4.80 -18.33 -7.22
N LEU A 66 4.83 -17.01 -7.10
CA LEU A 66 3.69 -16.24 -6.62
C LEU A 66 2.47 -16.40 -7.55
N ARG A 67 2.69 -16.40 -8.86
CA ARG A 67 1.63 -16.62 -9.86
C ARG A 67 0.99 -17.99 -9.67
N LYS A 68 1.79 -19.08 -9.60
CA LYS A 68 1.32 -20.44 -9.40
C LYS A 68 0.51 -20.59 -8.10
N GLU A 69 0.97 -19.96 -7.01
CA GLU A 69 0.24 -19.95 -5.75
C GLU A 69 -1.11 -19.24 -5.86
N MET A 70 -1.17 -18.11 -6.60
CA MET A 70 -2.41 -17.40 -6.80
C MET A 70 -3.38 -18.17 -7.70
N GLU A 71 -2.88 -18.83 -8.74
CA GLU A 71 -3.67 -19.70 -9.61
C GLU A 71 -4.26 -20.87 -8.82
N GLY A 72 -3.49 -21.49 -7.93
CA GLY A 72 -3.97 -22.55 -7.04
C GLY A 72 -5.08 -22.09 -6.09
N LYS A 73 -4.98 -20.88 -5.56
CA LYS A 73 -6.01 -20.30 -4.65
C LYS A 73 -7.27 -19.82 -5.36
N LEU A 74 -7.14 -19.33 -6.58
CA LEU A 74 -8.25 -18.78 -7.37
C LEU A 74 -8.94 -19.78 -8.27
N GLY A 75 -8.24 -20.89 -8.63
CA GLY A 75 -8.71 -21.83 -9.64
C GLY A 75 -8.87 -21.23 -11.04
N LYS A 76 -8.17 -20.14 -11.32
CA LYS A 76 -8.22 -19.37 -12.58
C LYS A 76 -6.84 -18.89 -12.96
N SER A 77 -6.61 -18.67 -14.27
CA SER A 77 -5.35 -18.09 -14.71
C SER A 77 -5.17 -16.67 -14.19
N VAL A 78 -3.98 -16.38 -13.66
CA VAL A 78 -3.64 -15.10 -13.04
C VAL A 78 -2.53 -14.43 -13.82
N ASN A 79 -2.72 -13.15 -14.16
CA ASN A 79 -1.68 -12.30 -14.69
C ASN A 79 -1.25 -11.31 -13.60
N LEU A 80 0.04 -11.35 -13.21
CA LEU A 80 0.64 -10.44 -12.24
C LEU A 80 1.36 -9.32 -13.00
N ASN A 81 0.97 -8.08 -12.75
CA ASN A 81 1.64 -6.90 -13.28
C ASN A 81 2.22 -6.09 -12.12
N ILE A 82 3.50 -5.76 -12.21
CA ILE A 82 4.22 -5.00 -11.18
C ILE A 82 4.43 -3.59 -11.70
N VAL A 83 4.00 -2.62 -10.91
CA VAL A 83 4.15 -1.19 -11.20
C VAL A 83 5.01 -0.58 -10.11
N GLU A 84 6.07 0.11 -10.51
CA GLU A 84 6.94 0.80 -9.58
C GLU A 84 6.31 2.13 -9.10
N VAL A 85 6.39 2.37 -7.80
CA VAL A 85 6.02 3.66 -7.20
C VAL A 85 7.26 4.55 -7.17
N ARG A 86 7.29 5.58 -8.03
CA ARG A 86 8.42 6.50 -8.18
C ARG A 86 8.81 7.23 -6.88
N SER A 87 7.82 7.62 -6.08
CA SER A 87 8.03 8.40 -4.86
C SER A 87 7.33 7.72 -3.67
N PRO A 88 7.99 6.76 -3.01
CA PRO A 88 7.39 6.03 -1.89
C PRO A 88 7.06 6.93 -0.69
N ASP A 89 7.84 7.97 -0.44
CA ASP A 89 7.62 8.90 0.66
C ASP A 89 6.47 9.91 0.42
N LEU A 90 5.91 9.96 -0.80
CA LEU A 90 4.67 10.67 -1.13
C LEU A 90 3.43 9.76 -1.10
N ASN A 91 3.61 8.48 -0.81
CA ASN A 91 2.51 7.54 -0.66
C ASN A 91 2.19 7.34 0.83
N ALA A 92 0.98 7.73 1.24
CA ALA A 92 0.58 7.72 2.64
C ALA A 92 0.64 6.32 3.28
N GLN A 93 0.33 5.26 2.52
CA GLN A 93 0.36 3.90 3.02
C GLN A 93 1.80 3.42 3.30
N LEU A 94 2.73 3.72 2.39
CA LEU A 94 4.15 3.35 2.56
C LEU A 94 4.80 4.12 3.70
N VAL A 95 4.46 5.41 3.84
CA VAL A 95 4.94 6.24 4.97
C VAL A 95 4.41 5.70 6.29
N ALA A 96 3.12 5.32 6.36
CA ALA A 96 2.55 4.72 7.58
C ALA A 96 3.25 3.41 7.95
N GLU A 97 3.50 2.53 6.99
CA GLU A 97 4.22 1.27 7.19
C GLU A 97 5.68 1.50 7.60
N ASN A 98 6.36 2.48 7.03
CA ASN A 98 7.72 2.86 7.41
C ASN A 98 7.80 3.35 8.86
N ILE A 99 6.84 4.19 9.28
CA ILE A 99 6.75 4.64 10.67
C ILE A 99 6.49 3.44 11.59
N ALA A 100 5.55 2.54 11.24
CA ALA A 100 5.25 1.35 12.02
C ALA A 100 6.49 0.46 12.21
N GLN A 101 7.26 0.20 11.15
CA GLN A 101 8.51 -0.56 11.22
C GLN A 101 9.57 0.11 12.12
N GLN A 102 9.64 1.44 12.11
CA GLN A 102 10.55 2.16 13.00
C GLN A 102 10.13 2.03 14.47
N LEU A 103 8.82 2.04 14.76
CA LEU A 103 8.28 1.82 16.11
C LEU A 103 8.56 0.40 16.61
N GLU A 104 8.45 -0.61 15.75
CA GLU A 104 8.82 -2.00 16.06
C GLU A 104 10.31 -2.15 16.40
N LYS A 105 11.16 -1.36 15.74
CA LYS A 105 12.60 -1.26 16.03
C LYS A 105 12.92 -0.41 17.25
N ARG A 106 11.93 -0.06 18.07
CA ARG A 106 12.05 0.74 19.30
C ARG A 106 12.61 2.15 19.08
N ILE A 107 12.42 2.73 17.90
CA ILE A 107 12.77 4.13 17.65
C ILE A 107 11.69 5.01 18.31
N SER A 108 12.08 6.13 18.91
CA SER A 108 11.15 7.08 19.50
C SER A 108 10.11 7.54 18.48
N PHE A 109 8.84 7.43 18.82
CA PHE A 109 7.72 7.80 17.94
C PHE A 109 7.79 9.24 17.46
N ARG A 110 8.23 10.19 18.34
CA ARG A 110 8.42 11.60 17.96
C ARG A 110 9.45 11.78 16.86
N ARG A 111 10.56 11.03 16.96
CA ARG A 111 11.62 11.08 15.94
C ARG A 111 11.16 10.45 14.63
N ALA A 112 10.47 9.33 14.68
CA ALA A 112 9.95 8.65 13.49
C ALA A 112 8.92 9.52 12.75
N MET A 113 7.97 10.14 13.47
CA MET A 113 6.97 11.03 12.89
C MET A 113 7.61 12.27 12.25
N LYS A 114 8.50 12.98 12.98
CA LYS A 114 9.17 14.18 12.46
C LYS A 114 10.00 13.88 11.22
N LYS A 115 10.75 12.76 11.23
CA LYS A 115 11.54 12.33 10.06
C LYS A 115 10.68 12.08 8.84
N ALA A 116 9.56 11.37 9.01
CA ALA A 116 8.64 11.09 7.92
C ALA A 116 8.02 12.38 7.34
N MET A 117 7.63 13.33 8.20
CA MET A 117 7.10 14.62 7.76
C MET A 117 8.12 15.41 6.95
N GLN A 118 9.34 15.55 7.46
CA GLN A 118 10.42 16.25 6.76
C GLN A 118 10.73 15.62 5.39
N GLN A 119 10.73 14.30 5.28
CA GLN A 119 10.94 13.61 4.00
C GLN A 119 9.83 13.92 3.00
N ALA A 120 8.56 13.83 3.41
CA ALA A 120 7.43 14.13 2.55
C ALA A 120 7.41 15.61 2.09
N THR A 121 7.70 16.55 2.99
CA THR A 121 7.77 17.98 2.68
C THR A 121 8.90 18.28 1.69
N ARG A 122 10.08 17.67 1.84
CA ARG A 122 11.21 17.80 0.90
C ARG A 122 10.86 17.32 -0.52
N LEU A 123 10.01 16.30 -0.63
CA LEU A 123 9.57 15.75 -1.91
C LEU A 123 8.38 16.49 -2.53
N GLY A 124 7.95 17.59 -1.91
CA GLY A 124 6.95 18.49 -2.46
C GLY A 124 5.51 18.20 -2.01
N ALA A 125 5.30 17.48 -0.91
CA ALA A 125 3.98 17.43 -0.28
C ALA A 125 3.59 18.83 0.22
N LYS A 126 2.38 19.31 -0.11
CA LYS A 126 1.86 20.61 0.37
C LYS A 126 1.48 20.59 1.84
N GLY A 127 1.24 19.40 2.37
CA GLY A 127 1.00 19.19 3.78
C GLY A 127 0.94 17.71 4.14
N ILE A 128 1.30 17.43 5.38
CA ILE A 128 1.27 16.08 5.95
C ILE A 128 0.77 16.13 7.39
N LYS A 129 -0.10 15.18 7.75
CA LYS A 129 -0.52 14.94 9.13
C LYS A 129 -0.25 13.48 9.48
N VAL A 130 0.40 13.27 10.60
CA VAL A 130 0.68 11.94 11.13
C VAL A 130 0.07 11.85 12.54
N THR A 131 -0.68 10.78 12.79
CA THR A 131 -1.26 10.51 14.11
C THR A 131 -0.84 9.11 14.55
N CYS A 132 -0.27 9.00 15.73
CA CYS A 132 0.05 7.73 16.38
C CYS A 132 -0.82 7.59 17.62
N GLY A 133 -1.47 6.43 17.78
CA GLY A 133 -2.34 6.12 18.92
C GLY A 133 -2.04 4.77 19.51
N GLY A 134 -2.04 4.68 20.85
CA GLY A 134 -1.74 3.47 21.58
C GLY A 134 -0.85 3.75 22.79
N ARG A 135 -0.17 2.72 23.31
CA ARG A 135 0.80 2.82 24.40
C ARG A 135 2.14 3.37 23.92
N LEU A 136 2.16 4.68 23.65
CA LEU A 136 3.32 5.37 23.08
C LEU A 136 4.50 5.36 24.06
N GLY A 137 5.64 4.83 23.62
CA GLY A 137 6.85 4.73 24.44
C GLY A 137 6.73 3.75 25.62
N GLY A 138 5.75 2.84 25.61
CA GLY A 138 5.52 1.87 26.69
C GLY A 138 4.69 2.40 27.87
N ALA A 139 4.05 3.57 27.71
CA ALA A 139 3.18 4.14 28.76
C ALA A 139 2.02 3.17 29.10
N GLU A 140 1.63 3.12 30.38
CA GLU A 140 0.52 2.25 30.82
C GLU A 140 -0.81 2.68 30.22
N ILE A 141 -1.05 3.99 30.16
CA ILE A 141 -2.26 4.56 29.60
C ILE A 141 -2.03 4.87 28.12
N ALA A 142 -2.92 4.38 27.27
CA ALA A 142 -2.89 4.70 25.85
C ALA A 142 -3.24 6.17 25.61
N ARG A 143 -2.52 6.79 24.67
CA ARG A 143 -2.77 8.16 24.25
C ARG A 143 -2.56 8.30 22.77
N SER A 144 -3.08 9.38 22.18
CA SER A 144 -2.89 9.72 20.78
C SER A 144 -2.12 11.03 20.67
N GLU A 145 -1.05 11.01 19.89
CA GLU A 145 -0.30 12.21 19.54
C GLU A 145 -0.39 12.42 18.02
N SER A 146 -0.63 13.67 17.60
CA SER A 146 -0.64 14.02 16.18
C SER A 146 0.24 15.23 15.91
N TYR A 147 0.99 15.14 14.83
CA TYR A 147 1.80 16.23 14.30
C TYR A 147 1.34 16.51 12.87
N HIS A 148 1.41 17.78 12.49
CA HIS A 148 1.11 18.21 11.13
C HIS A 148 2.10 19.27 10.68
N GLU A 149 2.33 19.32 9.39
CA GLU A 149 3.19 20.31 8.72
C GLU A 149 2.53 20.71 7.40
N GLY A 150 2.50 21.99 7.11
CA GLY A 150 1.81 22.54 5.94
C GLY A 150 0.28 22.58 6.09
N THR A 151 -0.43 22.68 4.97
CA THR A 151 -1.89 22.79 4.92
C THR A 151 -2.53 21.45 4.58
N ILE A 152 -3.58 21.05 5.32
CA ILE A 152 -4.31 19.80 5.06
C ILE A 152 -5.82 20.08 5.11
N PRO A 153 -6.42 20.49 3.98
CA PRO A 153 -7.82 20.84 3.92
C PRO A 153 -8.70 19.59 3.82
N LEU A 154 -8.96 18.91 4.94
CA LEU A 154 -9.74 17.66 4.98
C LEU A 154 -11.20 17.83 4.55
N GLN A 155 -11.74 19.04 4.61
CA GLN A 155 -13.12 19.34 4.22
C GLN A 155 -13.26 19.72 2.74
N THR A 156 -12.17 19.97 2.03
CA THR A 156 -12.19 20.40 0.63
C THR A 156 -12.25 19.19 -0.29
N ILE A 157 -13.37 18.99 -0.99
CA ILE A 157 -13.59 17.82 -1.87
C ILE A 157 -12.59 17.78 -3.03
N ARG A 158 -12.17 18.92 -3.56
CA ARG A 158 -11.20 19.01 -4.65
C ARG A 158 -9.74 18.75 -4.22
N ALA A 159 -9.48 18.62 -2.93
CA ALA A 159 -8.15 18.34 -2.41
C ALA A 159 -7.76 16.87 -2.64
N ASP A 160 -6.59 16.64 -3.25
CA ASP A 160 -6.01 15.30 -3.39
C ASP A 160 -5.27 14.93 -2.10
N ILE A 161 -5.97 14.24 -1.21
CA ILE A 161 -5.43 13.79 0.07
C ILE A 161 -5.38 12.28 0.07
N GLU A 162 -4.18 11.75 0.14
CA GLU A 162 -3.95 10.32 0.27
C GLU A 162 -3.92 9.92 1.74
N TYR A 163 -4.61 8.82 2.07
CA TYR A 163 -4.70 8.29 3.43
C TYR A 163 -4.01 6.93 3.52
N GLY A 164 -3.22 6.74 4.58
CA GLY A 164 -2.57 5.48 4.90
C GLY A 164 -2.78 5.08 6.35
N PHE A 165 -2.93 3.78 6.58
CA PHE A 165 -3.05 3.20 7.92
C PHE A 165 -2.12 2.00 8.07
N ALA A 166 -1.39 1.96 9.18
CA ALA A 166 -0.55 0.83 9.56
C ALA A 166 -0.61 0.60 11.07
N GLU A 167 -0.37 -0.64 11.48
CA GLU A 167 -0.24 -1.03 12.87
C GLU A 167 1.19 -1.51 13.15
N ALA A 168 1.80 -0.99 14.20
CA ALA A 168 3.07 -1.47 14.72
C ALA A 168 2.83 -2.45 15.87
N ALA A 169 3.37 -3.66 15.76
CA ALA A 169 3.31 -4.67 16.82
C ALA A 169 4.50 -4.47 17.77
N THR A 170 4.25 -3.82 18.90
CA THR A 170 5.28 -3.60 19.92
C THR A 170 5.13 -4.59 21.07
N THR A 171 6.14 -4.71 21.93
CA THR A 171 6.11 -5.57 23.13
C THR A 171 5.00 -5.18 24.12
N TYR A 172 4.57 -3.91 24.11
CA TYR A 172 3.54 -3.37 25.00
C TYR A 172 2.14 -3.36 24.38
N GLY A 173 1.99 -3.84 23.14
CA GLY A 173 0.73 -3.86 22.40
C GLY A 173 0.86 -3.29 21.00
N ARG A 174 -0.29 -3.02 20.37
CA ARG A 174 -0.33 -2.45 19.02
C ARG A 174 -0.46 -0.93 19.06
N ILE A 175 0.31 -0.26 18.22
CA ILE A 175 0.23 1.18 18.00
C ILE A 175 -0.31 1.40 16.60
N GLY A 176 -1.45 2.11 16.50
CA GLY A 176 -2.03 2.51 15.22
C GLY A 176 -1.37 3.79 14.69
N VAL A 177 -0.95 3.76 13.44
CA VAL A 177 -0.37 4.91 12.73
C VAL A 177 -1.31 5.30 11.60
N LYS A 178 -1.74 6.56 11.57
CA LYS A 178 -2.56 7.16 10.52
C LYS A 178 -1.79 8.30 9.87
N VAL A 179 -1.74 8.31 8.55
CA VAL A 179 -1.04 9.33 7.78
C VAL A 179 -1.96 9.91 6.73
N TRP A 180 -1.98 11.24 6.61
CA TRP A 180 -2.63 11.98 5.54
C TRP A 180 -1.58 12.81 4.83
N ILE A 181 -1.50 12.71 3.51
CA ILE A 181 -0.59 13.49 2.66
C ILE A 181 -1.41 14.27 1.66
N TYR A 182 -1.29 15.58 1.70
CA TYR A 182 -1.91 16.49 0.76
C TYR A 182 -0.96 16.79 -0.40
N LYS A 183 -1.35 16.41 -1.60
CA LYS A 183 -0.56 16.59 -2.84
C LYS A 183 -0.91 17.87 -3.58
N GLY A 184 -2.12 18.39 -3.39
CA GLY A 184 -2.62 19.59 -4.04
C GLY A 184 -4.09 19.51 -4.38
N GLU A 185 -4.59 20.47 -5.13
CA GLU A 185 -5.98 20.50 -5.60
C GLU A 185 -6.08 19.97 -7.03
N VAL A 186 -7.12 19.20 -7.30
CA VAL A 186 -7.49 18.73 -8.64
C VAL A 186 -8.63 19.61 -9.13
N LEU A 187 -8.30 20.57 -10.01
CA LEU A 187 -9.26 21.54 -10.54
C LEU A 187 -9.97 21.04 -11.81
N ASN A 188 -9.35 20.15 -12.58
CA ASN A 188 -9.90 19.62 -13.82
C ASN A 188 -10.56 18.26 -13.60
N THR A 189 -11.86 18.22 -13.80
CA THR A 189 -12.70 17.01 -13.71
C THR A 189 -12.72 16.24 -15.05
N THR A 190 -11.75 16.39 -15.92
CA THR A 190 -11.61 15.46 -17.03
C THR A 190 -11.42 14.08 -16.40
N LEU A 191 -12.41 13.21 -16.55
CA LEU A 191 -12.31 11.80 -16.23
C LEU A 191 -10.95 11.35 -16.77
N ARG A 192 -10.05 10.99 -15.87
CA ARG A 192 -8.70 10.57 -16.24
C ARG A 192 -8.87 9.31 -17.08
N ALA A 193 -8.90 9.48 -18.40
CA ALA A 193 -8.82 8.36 -19.32
C ALA A 193 -7.64 7.51 -18.85
N ALA A 194 -7.86 6.21 -18.69
CA ALA A 194 -6.83 5.28 -18.28
C ALA A 194 -5.56 5.62 -19.06
N ALA A 195 -4.47 5.94 -18.34
CA ALA A 195 -3.22 6.31 -19.00
C ALA A 195 -2.91 5.25 -20.05
N PRO A 196 -2.61 5.62 -21.29
CA PRO A 196 -2.31 4.65 -22.34
C PRO A 196 -1.19 3.74 -21.82
N GLU A 197 -1.39 2.43 -21.96
CA GLU A 197 -0.36 1.46 -21.62
C GLU A 197 0.94 1.86 -22.34
N PRO A 198 2.09 1.89 -21.65
CA PRO A 198 3.36 2.16 -22.31
C PRO A 198 3.55 1.13 -23.42
N ALA A 199 3.74 1.62 -24.66
CA ALA A 199 3.97 0.77 -25.81
C ALA A 199 5.07 -0.26 -25.51
N PRO A 200 4.94 -1.51 -26.01
CA PRO A 200 5.97 -2.52 -25.83
C PRO A 200 7.30 -1.98 -26.37
N ARG A 201 8.33 -1.95 -25.56
CA ARG A 201 9.67 -1.61 -26.01
C ARG A 201 10.09 -2.65 -27.03
N GLU A 202 10.20 -2.28 -28.29
CA GLU A 202 10.83 -3.10 -29.32
C GLU A 202 12.22 -3.51 -28.84
N ARG A 203 12.44 -4.82 -28.76
CA ARG A 203 13.78 -5.39 -28.57
C ARG A 203 14.62 -4.95 -29.77
N ARG A 204 15.54 -4.04 -29.53
CA ARG A 204 16.65 -3.84 -30.48
C ARG A 204 17.47 -5.13 -30.43
N GLU A 205 17.29 -5.94 -31.45
CA GLU A 205 18.23 -7.03 -31.78
C GLU A 205 19.59 -6.40 -32.11
N ARG A 206 20.61 -6.84 -31.39
CA ARG A 206 22.02 -6.72 -31.79
C ARG A 206 22.58 -8.11 -31.95
#